data_9d528191bd390cf0146f75d564fd88b9
#
_entry.id   9d528191bd390cf0146f75d564fd88b9
#
_cell.length_a   1.000
_cell.length_b   1.000
_cell.length_c   1.000
_cell.angle_alpha   90.00
_cell.angle_beta   90.00
_cell.angle_gamma   90.00
#
_symmetry.space_group_name_H-M   'P 1'
#
loop_
_entity.id
_entity.type
_entity.pdbx_description
1 polymer ?
#
loop_
_entity_poly.entity_id
_entity_poly.type
_entity_poly.pdbx_seq_one_letter_code
_entity_poly.pdbx_strand_id
1 'polypeptide(L)'
;QAVVNPVTRLATITVEVYYTANSAESSNYLTVVMLQDSIWGSQSGGQSNPEQWVNGQYCHMHILRDAVTPTWGEEISPTTAGTLVTRTYTYQIPEMIGNPNGVEVDIDNIAFLAYVTEGVKMPGNATRPMLNANELNIVQGVDQAIYPVITAAAQESAISCSHKKSFVLNVTNGGIDELTSINFEAEMNGDIVEYEWTGSLPQYGSTIITMDMDVPFGTHQV
;
A
#
# COMPACT_ATOMS: atom_id res chain seq x y z
N GLN A 1 -0.14 -9.96 1.72
CA GLN A 1 -1.25 -9.01 1.60
C GLN A 1 -1.54 -8.39 2.96
N ALA A 2 -1.89 -7.11 2.98
CA ALA A 2 -2.42 -6.42 4.16
C ALA A 2 -3.82 -5.87 3.84
N VAL A 3 -4.77 -6.13 4.73
CA VAL A 3 -6.11 -5.53 4.70
C VAL A 3 -6.17 -4.50 5.81
N VAL A 4 -6.42 -3.25 5.46
CA VAL A 4 -6.48 -2.12 6.41
C VAL A 4 -7.90 -1.56 6.46
N ASN A 5 -8.49 -1.55 7.63
CA ASN A 5 -9.74 -0.84 7.85
C ASN A 5 -9.44 0.65 8.13
N PRO A 6 -9.78 1.57 7.23
CA PRO A 6 -9.42 2.98 7.38
C PRO A 6 -10.19 3.68 8.52
N VAL A 7 -11.33 3.15 8.93
CA VAL A 7 -12.15 3.72 10.01
C VAL A 7 -11.63 3.32 11.38
N THR A 8 -11.38 2.02 11.58
CA THR A 8 -10.89 1.49 12.86
C THR A 8 -9.37 1.51 12.96
N ARG A 9 -8.67 1.78 11.87
CA ARG A 9 -7.20 1.72 11.72
C ARG A 9 -6.62 0.34 12.06
N LEU A 10 -7.41 -0.72 11.93
CA LEU A 10 -6.97 -2.08 12.17
C LEU A 10 -6.44 -2.69 10.88
N ALA A 11 -5.22 -3.23 10.93
CA ALA A 11 -4.60 -3.97 9.83
C ALA A 11 -4.60 -5.46 10.13
N THR A 12 -5.02 -6.28 9.16
CA THR A 12 -4.81 -7.73 9.13
C THR A 12 -3.79 -8.04 8.05
N ILE A 13 -2.64 -8.56 8.46
CA ILE A 13 -1.47 -8.74 7.58
C ILE A 13 -1.19 -10.23 7.46
N THR A 14 -1.31 -10.78 6.24
CA THR A 14 -0.98 -12.17 5.93
C THR A 14 0.28 -12.23 5.08
N VAL A 15 1.27 -12.96 5.57
CA VAL A 15 2.55 -13.21 4.91
C VAL A 15 2.70 -14.70 4.65
N GLU A 16 3.01 -15.03 3.41
CA GLU A 16 3.32 -16.38 2.97
C GLU A 16 4.78 -16.46 2.55
N VAL A 17 5.52 -17.40 3.13
CA VAL A 17 6.93 -17.67 2.83
C VAL A 17 7.03 -19.07 2.25
N TYR A 18 7.34 -19.15 0.96
CA TYR A 18 7.54 -20.43 0.28
C TYR A 18 9.02 -20.69 0.04
N TYR A 19 9.50 -21.82 0.52
CA TYR A 19 10.89 -22.26 0.37
C TYR A 19 11.08 -23.03 -0.93
N THR A 20 11.75 -22.43 -1.91
CA THR A 20 12.11 -23.09 -3.18
C THR A 20 13.34 -23.99 -3.06
N ALA A 21 14.15 -23.80 -2.02
CA ALA A 21 15.32 -24.58 -1.66
C ALA A 21 15.42 -24.69 -0.14
N ASN A 22 16.26 -25.61 0.38
CA ASN A 22 16.54 -25.67 1.81
C ASN A 22 17.29 -24.38 2.24
N SER A 23 16.89 -23.79 3.36
CA SER A 23 17.72 -22.78 4.01
C SER A 23 18.96 -23.42 4.64
N ALA A 24 20.00 -22.64 4.85
CA ALA A 24 21.20 -23.07 5.56
C ALA A 24 20.92 -23.32 7.05
N GLU A 25 19.91 -22.64 7.60
CA GLU A 25 19.53 -22.74 9.00
C GLU A 25 18.20 -23.50 9.13
N SER A 26 18.02 -24.22 10.24
CA SER A 26 16.79 -24.99 10.53
C SER A 26 15.58 -24.10 10.86
N SER A 27 15.82 -22.84 11.20
CA SER A 27 14.81 -21.79 11.37
C SER A 27 15.30 -20.48 10.80
N ASN A 28 14.38 -19.65 10.32
CA ASN A 28 14.62 -18.31 9.85
C ASN A 28 13.75 -17.33 10.64
N TYR A 29 13.89 -16.03 10.40
CA TYR A 29 13.15 -15.00 11.09
C TYR A 29 12.38 -14.14 10.10
N LEU A 30 11.07 -14.07 10.29
CA LEU A 30 10.17 -13.19 9.54
C LEU A 30 10.00 -11.88 10.30
N THR A 31 10.30 -10.79 9.64
CA THR A 31 10.06 -9.44 10.16
C THR A 31 9.06 -8.72 9.27
N VAL A 32 8.08 -8.07 9.90
CA VAL A 32 7.11 -7.21 9.24
C VAL A 32 7.20 -5.83 9.87
N VAL A 33 7.37 -4.81 9.04
CA VAL A 33 7.48 -3.41 9.46
C VAL A 33 6.50 -2.55 8.70
N MET A 34 6.11 -1.43 9.32
CA MET A 34 5.32 -0.37 8.69
C MET A 34 6.25 0.77 8.28
N LEU A 35 6.16 1.16 7.01
CA LEU A 35 6.80 2.31 6.41
C LEU A 35 5.77 3.40 6.16
N GLN A 36 6.21 4.64 6.01
CA GLN A 36 5.35 5.74 5.58
C GLN A 36 6.11 6.67 4.63
N ASP A 37 5.42 7.07 3.59
CA ASP A 37 5.87 8.04 2.62
C ASP A 37 5.36 9.44 2.94
N SER A 38 5.91 10.43 2.23
CA SER A 38 5.46 11.82 2.26
C SER A 38 5.53 12.49 3.63
N ILE A 39 6.53 12.13 4.47
CA ILE A 39 6.78 12.79 5.74
C ILE A 39 7.67 14.03 5.52
N TRP A 40 7.12 15.20 5.78
CA TRP A 40 7.84 16.46 5.62
C TRP A 40 8.67 16.80 6.86
N GLY A 41 9.95 17.12 6.64
CA GLY A 41 10.85 17.44 7.75
C GLY A 41 12.17 18.05 7.30
N SER A 42 13.04 18.32 8.28
CA SER A 42 14.37 18.86 8.03
C SER A 42 15.30 17.76 7.51
N GLN A 43 16.10 18.08 6.50
CA GLN A 43 17.13 17.19 5.98
C GLN A 43 18.39 17.99 5.63
N SER A 44 19.55 17.62 6.24
CA SER A 44 20.82 18.21 5.87
C SER A 44 21.15 17.91 4.41
N GLY A 45 21.41 18.97 3.61
CA GLY A 45 21.67 18.82 2.17
C GLY A 45 20.44 18.47 1.33
N GLY A 46 19.23 18.54 1.88
CA GLY A 46 17.98 18.22 1.18
C GLY A 46 17.81 19.01 -0.13
N GLN A 47 18.28 20.25 -0.16
CA GLN A 47 18.26 21.08 -1.36
C GLN A 47 19.05 20.54 -2.57
N SER A 48 19.88 19.54 -2.36
CA SER A 48 20.57 18.83 -3.44
C SER A 48 19.65 17.87 -4.21
N ASN A 49 18.46 17.62 -3.70
CA ASN A 49 17.41 16.82 -4.32
C ASN A 49 16.16 17.71 -4.52
N PRO A 50 16.14 18.55 -5.55
CA PRO A 50 15.10 19.59 -5.72
C PRO A 50 13.68 19.02 -5.89
N GLU A 51 13.55 17.79 -6.37
CA GLU A 51 12.25 17.11 -6.53
C GLU A 51 11.57 16.79 -5.19
N GLN A 52 12.38 16.57 -4.14
CA GLN A 52 11.93 16.28 -2.78
C GLN A 52 12.03 17.48 -1.84
N TRP A 53 12.60 18.61 -2.31
CA TRP A 53 12.83 19.80 -1.51
C TRP A 53 11.85 20.90 -1.88
N VAL A 54 10.82 21.12 -1.05
CA VAL A 54 9.78 22.12 -1.28
C VAL A 54 9.66 23.03 -0.05
N ASN A 55 9.67 24.34 -0.24
CA ASN A 55 9.48 25.36 0.80
C ASN A 55 10.39 25.18 2.05
N GLY A 56 11.63 24.74 1.85
CA GLY A 56 12.59 24.57 2.95
C GLY A 56 12.42 23.27 3.74
N GLN A 57 11.57 22.39 3.29
CA GLN A 57 11.37 21.04 3.86
C GLN A 57 11.67 19.96 2.84
N TYR A 58 12.07 18.80 3.34
CA TYR A 58 12.34 17.60 2.54
C TYR A 58 11.21 16.61 2.71
N CYS A 59 10.72 16.05 1.61
CA CYS A 59 9.75 14.98 1.60
C CYS A 59 10.46 13.64 1.78
N HIS A 60 10.40 13.09 2.98
CA HIS A 60 10.97 11.77 3.29
C HIS A 60 10.05 10.67 2.80
N MET A 61 10.65 9.68 2.13
CA MET A 61 9.98 8.50 1.60
C MET A 61 10.47 7.24 2.31
N HIS A 62 9.63 6.23 2.41
CA HIS A 62 9.93 4.91 3.00
C HIS A 62 10.52 4.98 4.42
N ILE A 63 10.00 5.90 5.24
CA ILE A 63 10.42 6.04 6.62
C ILE A 63 9.88 4.88 7.44
N LEU A 64 10.79 4.15 8.10
CA LEU A 64 10.39 3.13 9.09
C LEU A 64 9.64 3.78 10.24
N ARG A 65 8.38 3.39 10.43
CA ARG A 65 7.52 3.95 11.47
C ARG A 65 7.40 3.02 12.67
N ASP A 66 7.15 1.74 12.44
CA ASP A 66 6.96 0.77 13.51
C ASP A 66 7.26 -0.65 13.03
N ALA A 67 7.38 -1.57 14.00
CA ALA A 67 7.54 -2.99 13.76
C ALA A 67 6.28 -3.75 14.21
N VAL A 68 5.67 -4.48 13.29
CA VAL A 68 4.52 -5.34 13.59
C VAL A 68 4.95 -6.60 14.35
N THR A 69 6.11 -7.15 13.97
CA THR A 69 6.74 -8.30 14.64
C THR A 69 7.71 -7.82 15.73
N PRO A 70 8.19 -8.72 16.61
CA PRO A 70 9.29 -8.39 17.51
C PRO A 70 10.50 -7.83 16.74
N THR A 71 11.30 -6.99 17.40
CA THR A 71 12.45 -6.29 16.80
C THR A 71 13.40 -7.20 16.03
N TRP A 72 13.53 -8.45 16.45
CA TRP A 72 14.40 -9.44 15.81
C TRP A 72 13.68 -10.38 14.88
N GLY A 73 12.41 -10.13 14.61
CA GLY A 73 11.52 -11.00 13.82
C GLY A 73 10.92 -12.13 14.64
N GLU A 74 9.97 -12.81 14.05
CA GLU A 74 9.35 -14.04 14.54
C GLU A 74 10.05 -15.25 13.92
N GLU A 75 10.39 -16.25 14.74
CA GLU A 75 10.98 -17.49 14.25
C GLU A 75 9.99 -18.26 13.40
N ILE A 76 10.42 -18.66 12.20
CA ILE A 76 9.64 -19.49 11.27
C ILE A 76 10.41 -20.78 10.93
N SER A 77 9.68 -21.89 10.93
CA SER A 77 10.15 -23.23 10.55
C SER A 77 8.96 -24.08 10.08
N PRO A 78 9.19 -25.19 9.36
CA PRO A 78 10.45 -25.67 8.82
C PRO A 78 10.91 -24.83 7.60
N THR A 79 12.21 -24.91 7.29
CA THR A 79 12.87 -24.12 6.25
C THR A 79 13.34 -24.97 5.07
N THR A 80 12.70 -26.11 4.87
CA THR A 80 13.02 -27.07 3.81
C THR A 80 12.30 -26.75 2.50
N ALA A 81 12.90 -27.10 1.38
CA ALA A 81 12.32 -26.94 0.05
C ALA A 81 10.90 -27.52 -0.03
N GLY A 82 9.99 -26.77 -0.68
CA GLY A 82 8.57 -27.15 -0.81
C GLY A 82 7.70 -26.75 0.39
N THR A 83 8.26 -26.20 1.46
CA THR A 83 7.48 -25.74 2.62
C THR A 83 6.86 -24.37 2.35
N LEU A 84 5.59 -24.24 2.69
CA LEU A 84 4.87 -22.96 2.79
C LEU A 84 4.62 -22.63 4.26
N VAL A 85 5.13 -21.51 4.72
CA VAL A 85 4.86 -20.96 6.06
C VAL A 85 3.95 -19.76 5.92
N THR A 86 2.79 -19.80 6.55
CA THR A 86 1.84 -18.66 6.58
C THR A 86 1.80 -18.07 7.98
N ARG A 87 1.82 -16.74 8.08
CA ARG A 87 1.63 -15.97 9.32
C ARG A 87 0.61 -14.89 9.10
N THR A 88 -0.24 -14.69 10.09
CA THR A 88 -1.23 -13.61 10.09
C THR A 88 -1.07 -12.78 11.36
N TYR A 89 -0.96 -11.48 11.17
CA TYR A 89 -0.82 -10.49 12.24
C TYR A 89 -2.01 -9.56 12.26
N THR A 90 -2.45 -9.17 13.44
CA THR A 90 -3.39 -8.09 13.65
C THR A 90 -2.62 -6.92 14.25
N TYR A 91 -2.67 -5.75 13.61
CA TYR A 91 -1.92 -4.59 14.02
C TYR A 91 -2.82 -3.36 14.07
N GLN A 92 -2.87 -2.71 15.25
CA GLN A 92 -3.58 -1.43 15.41
C GLN A 92 -2.64 -0.31 14.98
N ILE A 93 -2.93 0.33 13.84
CA ILE A 93 -2.16 1.45 13.32
C ILE A 93 -2.39 2.65 14.22
N PRO A 94 -1.37 3.19 14.91
CA PRO A 94 -1.51 4.35 15.77
C PRO A 94 -1.81 5.61 14.96
N GLU A 95 -2.49 6.59 15.58
CA GLU A 95 -2.72 7.89 14.92
C GLU A 95 -1.42 8.69 14.80
N MET A 96 -0.56 8.57 15.80
CA MET A 96 0.73 9.30 15.86
C MET A 96 1.83 8.39 16.36
N ILE A 97 3.05 8.58 15.84
CA ILE A 97 4.26 7.88 16.30
C ILE A 97 5.35 8.91 16.62
N GLY A 98 5.98 8.74 17.78
CA GLY A 98 7.04 9.57 18.32
C GLY A 98 6.63 10.29 19.60
N ASN A 99 7.62 10.64 20.43
CA ASN A 99 7.44 11.34 21.70
C ASN A 99 8.67 12.22 21.97
N PRO A 100 8.53 13.51 22.35
CA PRO A 100 7.29 14.24 22.62
C PRO A 100 6.58 14.81 21.37
N ASN A 101 7.25 14.86 20.23
CA ASN A 101 6.76 15.47 19.01
C ASN A 101 6.38 14.37 18.01
N GLY A 102 5.24 13.74 18.25
CA GLY A 102 4.72 12.70 17.35
C GLY A 102 4.45 13.24 15.95
N VAL A 103 4.63 12.37 14.98
CA VAL A 103 4.25 12.61 13.57
C VAL A 103 3.04 11.73 13.25
N GLU A 104 2.05 12.32 12.62
CA GLU A 104 0.83 11.63 12.20
C GLU A 104 1.15 10.43 11.31
N VAL A 105 0.36 9.37 11.47
CA VAL A 105 0.37 8.22 10.58
C VAL A 105 -0.78 8.34 9.61
N ASP A 106 -0.43 8.70 8.39
CA ASP A 106 -1.36 8.80 7.27
C ASP A 106 -1.56 7.42 6.63
N ILE A 107 -2.78 6.88 6.75
CA ILE A 107 -3.10 5.53 6.24
C ILE A 107 -2.94 5.42 4.72
N ASP A 108 -3.16 6.50 3.98
CA ASP A 108 -3.07 6.49 2.52
C ASP A 108 -1.61 6.48 2.03
N ASN A 109 -0.67 6.81 2.92
CA ASN A 109 0.76 6.88 2.63
C ASN A 109 1.59 5.83 3.39
N ILE A 110 0.97 4.79 3.97
CA ILE A 110 1.71 3.68 4.60
C ILE A 110 1.98 2.56 3.61
N ALA A 111 3.04 1.79 3.90
CA ALA A 111 3.34 0.51 3.28
C ALA A 111 3.73 -0.49 4.36
N PHE A 112 3.49 -1.79 4.13
CA PHE A 112 4.04 -2.86 4.95
C PHE A 112 5.09 -3.60 4.15
N LEU A 113 6.26 -3.78 4.77
CA LEU A 113 7.36 -4.56 4.21
C LEU A 113 7.56 -5.82 5.05
N ALA A 114 7.57 -6.97 4.41
CA ALA A 114 7.93 -8.24 5.03
C ALA A 114 9.28 -8.73 4.49
N TYR A 115 10.16 -9.18 5.37
CA TYR A 115 11.43 -9.78 4.96
C TYR A 115 11.81 -10.96 5.85
N VAL A 116 12.54 -11.91 5.26
CA VAL A 116 13.04 -13.10 5.93
C VAL A 116 14.55 -13.03 6.02
N THR A 117 15.09 -13.29 7.21
CA THR A 117 16.53 -13.38 7.45
C THR A 117 16.91 -14.76 7.95
N GLU A 118 18.13 -15.18 7.66
CA GLU A 118 18.75 -16.31 8.36
C GLU A 118 18.96 -15.95 9.84
N GLY A 119 19.07 -16.97 10.68
CA GLY A 119 19.06 -16.93 12.12
C GLY A 119 19.69 -15.73 12.85
N VAL A 120 19.36 -15.59 14.12
CA VAL A 120 19.96 -14.58 15.02
C VAL A 120 21.38 -15.02 15.35
N LYS A 121 22.40 -14.41 14.72
CA LYS A 121 23.78 -14.53 15.20
C LYS A 121 24.05 -13.49 16.28
N MET A 122 24.47 -13.94 17.46
CA MET A 122 24.77 -13.14 18.65
C MET A 122 25.90 -12.12 18.44
N PRO A 123 26.01 -11.08 19.28
CA PRO A 123 26.84 -9.90 19.02
C PRO A 123 28.31 -10.20 18.82
N GLY A 124 28.90 -9.54 17.82
CA GLY A 124 30.35 -9.57 17.53
C GLY A 124 30.71 -9.83 16.08
N ASN A 125 29.93 -10.64 15.32
CA ASN A 125 30.15 -10.91 13.90
C ASN A 125 28.83 -11.34 13.22
N ALA A 126 27.77 -10.65 13.51
CA ALA A 126 26.43 -11.03 13.08
C ALA A 126 26.18 -10.57 11.65
N THR A 127 26.50 -11.40 10.68
CA THR A 127 25.82 -11.32 9.39
C THR A 127 24.45 -11.97 9.57
N ARG A 128 23.40 -11.21 9.24
CA ARG A 128 22.04 -11.73 9.07
C ARG A 128 21.71 -11.61 7.60
N PRO A 129 22.03 -12.59 6.77
CA PRO A 129 21.67 -12.54 5.38
C PRO A 129 20.17 -12.40 5.24
N MET A 130 19.74 -11.42 4.48
CA MET A 130 18.35 -11.29 4.06
C MET A 130 18.14 -12.28 2.91
N LEU A 131 17.20 -13.20 3.08
CA LEU A 131 16.90 -14.21 2.08
C LEU A 131 15.96 -13.65 1.02
N ASN A 132 14.95 -12.90 1.46
CA ASN A 132 13.99 -12.24 0.59
C ASN A 132 13.31 -11.09 1.32
N ALA A 133 12.82 -10.11 0.55
CA ALA A 133 11.99 -9.02 1.05
C ALA A 133 10.94 -8.68 -0.01
N ASN A 134 9.74 -8.33 0.45
CA ASN A 134 8.66 -7.90 -0.42
C ASN A 134 7.77 -6.88 0.29
N GLU A 135 7.36 -5.86 -0.44
CA GLU A 135 6.31 -4.96 -0.03
C GLU A 135 4.96 -5.67 -0.18
N LEU A 136 4.10 -5.50 0.81
CA LEU A 136 2.80 -6.14 0.82
C LEU A 136 1.77 -5.30 0.08
N ASN A 137 0.99 -5.94 -0.77
CA ASN A 137 -0.16 -5.30 -1.38
C ASN A 137 -1.17 -4.93 -0.28
N ILE A 138 -1.48 -3.63 -0.15
CA ILE A 138 -2.48 -3.11 0.79
C ILE A 138 -3.84 -3.02 0.09
N VAL A 139 -4.85 -3.55 0.75
CA VAL A 139 -6.25 -3.40 0.37
C VAL A 139 -6.98 -2.70 1.51
N GLN A 140 -7.67 -1.61 1.21
CA GLN A 140 -8.56 -1.00 2.18
C GLN A 140 -9.85 -1.82 2.24
N GLY A 141 -10.24 -2.25 3.44
CA GLY A 141 -11.43 -3.07 3.66
C GLY A 141 -12.15 -2.69 4.93
N VAL A 142 -13.48 -2.71 4.87
CA VAL A 142 -14.36 -2.45 6.00
C VAL A 142 -15.32 -3.61 6.19
N ASP A 143 -15.84 -3.74 7.41
CA ASP A 143 -16.87 -4.72 7.76
C ASP A 143 -18.28 -4.18 7.34
N GLN A 144 -18.41 -3.85 6.06
CA GLN A 144 -19.65 -3.37 5.43
C GLN A 144 -19.97 -4.26 4.23
N ALA A 145 -21.26 -4.39 3.93
CA ALA A 145 -21.71 -5.22 2.80
C ALA A 145 -21.09 -4.76 1.49
N ILE A 146 -21.17 -3.48 1.17
CA ILE A 146 -20.64 -2.86 -0.05
C ILE A 146 -19.68 -1.73 0.32
N TYR A 147 -18.44 -1.81 -0.16
CA TYR A 147 -17.43 -0.76 0.04
C TYR A 147 -16.46 -0.71 -1.15
N PRO A 148 -16.80 0.01 -2.22
CA PRO A 148 -15.87 0.21 -3.34
C PRO A 148 -14.76 1.19 -2.93
N VAL A 149 -13.50 0.78 -3.09
CA VAL A 149 -12.32 1.64 -2.97
C VAL A 149 -11.90 2.04 -4.38
N ILE A 150 -11.89 3.33 -4.66
CA ILE A 150 -11.60 3.85 -5.99
C ILE A 150 -10.33 4.70 -5.91
N THR A 151 -9.35 4.37 -6.75
CA THR A 151 -8.15 5.17 -6.95
C THR A 151 -8.08 5.60 -8.41
N ALA A 152 -7.98 6.91 -8.64
CA ALA A 152 -7.78 7.43 -9.98
C ALA A 152 -6.31 7.25 -10.37
N ALA A 153 -6.04 6.73 -11.56
CA ALA A 153 -4.71 6.86 -12.15
C ALA A 153 -4.50 8.34 -12.53
N ALA A 154 -3.40 8.92 -12.06
CA ALA A 154 -3.01 10.27 -12.48
C ALA A 154 -2.85 10.26 -14.00
N GLN A 155 -3.69 11.03 -14.71
CA GLN A 155 -3.47 11.27 -16.12
C GLN A 155 -2.43 12.37 -16.28
N GLU A 156 -1.36 12.06 -16.99
CA GLU A 156 -0.46 13.11 -17.49
C GLU A 156 -1.25 14.08 -18.35
N SER A 157 -1.00 15.38 -18.16
CA SER A 157 -1.58 16.42 -19.00
C SER A 157 -1.05 16.27 -20.43
N ALA A 158 -1.76 15.51 -21.25
CA ALA A 158 -1.42 15.34 -22.66
C ALA A 158 -2.20 16.38 -23.50
N ILE A 159 -1.50 17.07 -24.38
CA ILE A 159 -2.15 17.83 -25.45
C ILE A 159 -2.73 16.80 -26.43
N SER A 160 -4.05 16.67 -26.43
CA SER A 160 -4.76 15.77 -27.34
C SER A 160 -5.51 16.59 -28.38
N CYS A 161 -5.42 16.18 -29.65
CA CYS A 161 -6.27 16.69 -30.72
C CYS A 161 -7.63 15.98 -30.82
N SER A 162 -7.92 15.09 -29.86
CA SER A 162 -9.19 14.35 -29.78
C SER A 162 -10.13 15.03 -28.81
N HIS A 163 -11.43 15.06 -29.15
CA HIS A 163 -12.49 15.47 -28.23
C HIS A 163 -12.77 14.43 -27.14
N LYS A 164 -12.18 13.24 -27.23
CA LYS A 164 -12.36 12.17 -26.24
C LYS A 164 -11.18 12.08 -25.33
N LYS A 165 -11.45 11.98 -24.04
CA LYS A 165 -10.46 11.73 -22.99
C LYS A 165 -10.88 10.49 -22.19
N SER A 166 -9.96 9.58 -21.99
CA SER A 166 -10.19 8.36 -21.19
C SER A 166 -9.66 8.57 -19.79
N PHE A 167 -10.49 8.27 -18.80
CA PHE A 167 -10.13 8.25 -17.38
C PHE A 167 -10.02 6.79 -16.95
N VAL A 168 -8.93 6.46 -16.27
CA VAL A 168 -8.67 5.10 -15.78
C VAL A 168 -8.83 5.09 -14.27
N LEU A 169 -9.76 4.28 -13.78
CA LEU A 169 -10.02 4.09 -12.37
C LEU A 169 -9.64 2.65 -11.98
N ASN A 170 -8.93 2.54 -10.88
CA ASN A 170 -8.69 1.25 -10.24
C ASN A 170 -9.74 1.08 -9.15
N VAL A 171 -10.57 0.03 -9.24
CA VAL A 171 -11.65 -0.23 -8.31
C VAL A 171 -11.37 -1.54 -7.60
N THR A 172 -11.41 -1.51 -6.26
CA THR A 172 -11.29 -2.69 -5.41
C THR A 172 -12.53 -2.82 -4.54
N ASN A 173 -13.08 -4.02 -4.43
CA ASN A 173 -14.15 -4.29 -3.48
C ASN A 173 -13.59 -4.50 -2.07
N GLY A 174 -13.68 -3.50 -1.22
CA GLY A 174 -13.28 -3.58 0.20
C GLY A 174 -14.40 -4.06 1.13
N GLY A 175 -15.61 -4.29 0.60
CA GLY A 175 -16.78 -4.79 1.34
C GLY A 175 -16.82 -6.31 1.44
N ILE A 176 -17.80 -6.83 2.20
CA ILE A 176 -17.97 -8.27 2.44
C ILE A 176 -18.69 -8.94 1.26
N ASP A 177 -19.71 -8.26 0.72
CA ASP A 177 -20.52 -8.79 -0.35
C ASP A 177 -19.87 -8.55 -1.73
N GLU A 178 -20.22 -9.38 -2.68
CA GLU A 178 -19.80 -9.23 -4.08
C GLU A 178 -20.32 -7.92 -4.66
N LEU A 179 -19.42 -7.12 -5.25
CA LEU A 179 -19.77 -5.89 -5.94
C LEU A 179 -20.11 -6.21 -7.40
N THR A 180 -21.37 -5.98 -7.77
CA THR A 180 -21.89 -6.34 -9.10
C THR A 180 -22.12 -5.15 -10.01
N SER A 181 -22.28 -3.95 -9.47
CA SER A 181 -22.42 -2.72 -10.23
C SER A 181 -21.95 -1.50 -9.46
N ILE A 182 -21.49 -0.48 -10.19
CA ILE A 182 -21.14 0.85 -9.65
C ILE A 182 -21.62 1.90 -10.64
N ASN A 183 -22.30 2.93 -10.12
CA ASN A 183 -22.61 4.14 -10.88
C ASN A 183 -21.60 5.21 -10.54
N PHE A 184 -20.97 5.77 -11.55
CA PHE A 184 -20.04 6.88 -11.45
C PHE A 184 -20.70 8.14 -12.00
N GLU A 185 -20.53 9.23 -11.28
CA GLU A 185 -20.85 10.59 -11.76
C GLU A 185 -19.55 11.36 -11.87
N ALA A 186 -19.27 11.87 -13.05
CA ALA A 186 -18.13 12.76 -13.28
C ALA A 186 -18.65 14.13 -13.68
N GLU A 187 -18.24 15.17 -12.94
CA GLU A 187 -18.56 16.55 -13.26
C GLU A 187 -17.40 17.20 -14.02
N MET A 188 -17.70 17.82 -15.14
CA MET A 188 -16.73 18.59 -15.91
C MET A 188 -17.37 19.90 -16.41
N ASN A 189 -16.84 21.04 -15.94
CA ASN A 189 -17.36 22.39 -16.27
C ASN A 189 -18.86 22.58 -15.98
N GLY A 190 -19.43 21.85 -15.02
CA GLY A 190 -20.85 21.90 -14.68
C GLY A 190 -21.73 20.91 -15.43
N ASP A 191 -21.18 20.16 -16.38
CA ASP A 191 -21.86 19.04 -17.03
C ASP A 191 -21.59 17.76 -16.28
N ILE A 192 -22.64 16.99 -15.97
CA ILE A 192 -22.55 15.70 -15.29
C ILE A 192 -22.63 14.60 -16.33
N VAL A 193 -21.67 13.68 -16.31
CA VAL A 193 -21.65 12.47 -17.13
C VAL A 193 -21.77 11.27 -16.21
N GLU A 194 -22.78 10.45 -16.46
CA GLU A 194 -23.01 9.20 -15.72
C GLU A 194 -22.38 8.02 -16.46
N TYR A 195 -21.76 7.11 -15.72
CA TYR A 195 -21.19 5.88 -16.24
C TYR A 195 -21.55 4.73 -15.30
N GLU A 196 -22.15 3.66 -15.82
CA GLU A 196 -22.46 2.45 -15.09
C GLU A 196 -21.44 1.35 -15.43
N TRP A 197 -20.78 0.82 -14.42
CA TRP A 197 -20.02 -0.42 -14.53
C TRP A 197 -20.84 -1.58 -13.99
N THR A 198 -20.84 -2.71 -14.69
CA THR A 198 -21.42 -3.98 -14.24
C THR A 198 -20.40 -5.10 -14.37
N GLY A 199 -20.34 -5.97 -13.37
CA GLY A 199 -19.38 -7.07 -13.35
C GLY A 199 -19.55 -7.95 -12.13
N SER A 200 -18.48 -8.59 -11.71
CA SER A 200 -18.41 -9.43 -10.52
C SER A 200 -17.05 -9.22 -9.86
N LEU A 201 -17.05 -8.53 -8.72
CA LEU A 201 -15.86 -8.32 -7.88
C LEU A 201 -16.11 -8.94 -6.51
N PRO A 202 -15.53 -10.10 -6.23
CA PRO A 202 -15.58 -10.68 -4.89
C PRO A 202 -14.84 -9.79 -3.90
N GLN A 203 -15.00 -10.05 -2.62
CA GLN A 203 -14.27 -9.36 -1.56
C GLN A 203 -12.76 -9.29 -1.89
N TYR A 204 -12.18 -8.10 -1.83
CA TYR A 204 -10.79 -7.75 -2.19
C TYR A 204 -10.41 -7.99 -3.66
N GLY A 205 -11.37 -8.32 -4.50
CA GLY A 205 -11.20 -8.33 -5.96
C GLY A 205 -11.03 -6.91 -6.50
N SER A 206 -10.21 -6.76 -7.56
CA SER A 206 -9.94 -5.47 -8.20
C SER A 206 -10.19 -5.54 -9.70
N THR A 207 -10.57 -4.41 -10.28
CA THR A 207 -10.70 -4.22 -11.73
C THR A 207 -10.27 -2.83 -12.14
N ILE A 208 -9.92 -2.69 -13.43
CA ILE A 208 -9.64 -1.40 -14.04
C ILE A 208 -10.86 -1.01 -14.87
N ILE A 209 -11.38 0.18 -14.61
CA ILE A 209 -12.50 0.76 -15.36
C ILE A 209 -11.97 1.93 -16.16
N THR A 210 -12.25 1.95 -17.46
CA THR A 210 -11.92 3.07 -18.35
C THR A 210 -13.21 3.77 -18.74
N MET A 211 -13.30 5.06 -18.43
CA MET A 211 -14.42 5.91 -18.80
C MET A 211 -13.97 6.88 -19.88
N ASP A 212 -14.66 6.89 -21.01
CA ASP A 212 -14.42 7.83 -22.11
C ASP A 212 -15.40 9.01 -21.98
N MET A 213 -14.86 10.21 -21.94
CA MET A 213 -15.64 11.46 -21.88
C MET A 213 -15.35 12.34 -23.08
N ASP A 214 -16.39 12.96 -23.63
CA ASP A 214 -16.24 14.00 -24.64
C ASP A 214 -15.84 15.33 -23.98
N VAL A 215 -14.65 15.82 -24.31
CA VAL A 215 -14.07 17.05 -23.73
C VAL A 215 -14.06 18.13 -24.79
N PRO A 216 -14.76 19.27 -24.61
CA PRO A 216 -14.68 20.41 -25.52
C PRO A 216 -13.24 20.92 -25.62
N PHE A 217 -12.90 21.59 -26.73
CA PHE A 217 -11.58 22.22 -26.87
C PHE A 217 -11.37 23.33 -25.83
N GLY A 218 -10.24 23.30 -25.14
CA GLY A 218 -9.89 24.33 -24.12
C GLY A 218 -9.12 23.69 -22.95
N THR A 219 -8.88 24.50 -21.93
CA THR A 219 -8.32 24.04 -20.66
C THR A 219 -9.48 23.73 -19.71
N HIS A 220 -9.57 22.50 -19.25
CA HIS A 220 -10.62 22.04 -18.33
C HIS A 220 -9.99 21.49 -17.04
N GLN A 221 -10.67 21.70 -15.91
CA GLN A 221 -10.41 21.03 -14.65
C GLN A 221 -11.44 19.89 -14.50
N VAL A 222 -10.98 18.74 -14.07
CA VAL A 222 -11.77 17.55 -13.77
C VAL A 222 -11.66 17.24 -12.29
#